data_47d36e537ed02a00d91c910aed7f91a8
#
_entry.id   47d36e537ed02a00d91c910aed7f91a8
#
_cell.length_a   1.000
_cell.length_b   1.000
_cell.length_c   1.000
_cell.angle_alpha   90.00
_cell.angle_beta   90.00
_cell.angle_gamma   90.00
#
_symmetry.space_group_name_H-M   'P 1'
#
loop_
_entity.id
_entity.type
_entity.pdbx_description
1 polymer ?
#
loop_
_entity_poly.entity_id
_entity_poly.type
_entity_poly.pdbx_seq_one_letter_code
_entity_poly.pdbx_strand_id
1 'polypeptide(L)'
;MHTNNKSLSKVTRWMAWLLILLILTGCASTQPAPADSTQPETPMAQEDPLEEVAEPQIDAGKWITDAVGREVLVPDKIQRVACLYAFSGYAVTLLGDGDKIVATPGGLKRDRLLAMVNPAIEEVSVPRAGGTINVEELLNLKPDLVFVSIETAADDREMDKMDKTGIPFLVVDFTSIEDQMANIAFIGEAMGRIQEAQAFNAYYQSVIDRVEGVLAQVPMGDRVTVYHSINEATRTDIKGSLSAQWTNIAGANNVAMNQDLRFVDNKYFAALEQILLWDPEVMIVNEPDVVKYILTNPQWATLQAVKQQKVYQLPQGISRWGHPGAVETPLAILWTAKTLYPELFEDMDLKEEIQHFYRTFLAFDLEDDLTEQILQGGLRDPK
;
A
#
# COMPACT_ATOMS: atom_id res chain seq x y z
N MET A 1 -46.42 -19.65 -18.13
CA MET A 1 -46.45 -21.11 -18.43
C MET A 1 -45.02 -21.62 -18.47
N HIS A 2 -44.75 -22.61 -17.60
CA HIS A 2 -43.55 -23.45 -17.41
C HIS A 2 -42.25 -22.76 -16.94
N THR A 3 -41.96 -22.64 -15.69
CA THR A 3 -41.41 -23.61 -14.67
C THR A 3 -40.40 -24.61 -15.22
N ASN A 4 -39.12 -24.45 -14.81
CA ASN A 4 -38.47 -25.57 -14.16
C ASN A 4 -37.23 -25.20 -13.36
N ASN A 5 -37.33 -25.56 -12.15
CA ASN A 5 -36.48 -25.61 -11.01
C ASN A 5 -35.69 -26.93 -11.01
N LYS A 6 -34.43 -26.97 -10.62
CA LYS A 6 -33.74 -28.14 -10.03
C LYS A 6 -32.35 -27.66 -9.59
N SER A 7 -32.07 -27.58 -8.40
CA SER A 7 -31.98 -28.49 -7.23
C SER A 7 -30.54 -28.86 -6.91
N LEU A 8 -30.21 -28.53 -5.68
CA LEU A 8 -29.08 -28.93 -4.84
C LEU A 8 -28.64 -30.41 -5.00
N SER A 9 -27.34 -30.66 -4.86
CA SER A 9 -26.92 -31.88 -4.14
C SER A 9 -25.68 -31.65 -3.29
N LYS A 10 -25.91 -31.71 -1.98
CA LYS A 10 -24.93 -32.01 -0.93
C LYS A 10 -24.52 -33.47 -1.08
N VAL A 11 -23.25 -33.80 -0.95
CA VAL A 11 -22.82 -35.14 -0.60
C VAL A 11 -21.78 -35.09 0.50
N THR A 12 -22.25 -35.33 1.67
CA THR A 12 -21.55 -35.74 2.89
C THR A 12 -21.36 -37.25 2.84
N ARG A 13 -20.23 -37.84 3.14
CA ARG A 13 -20.05 -39.22 3.63
C ARG A 13 -18.61 -39.42 4.10
N TRP A 14 -18.41 -39.50 5.41
CA TRP A 14 -18.50 -40.65 6.31
C TRP A 14 -17.22 -41.48 6.40
N MET A 15 -16.74 -41.48 7.65
CA MET A 15 -15.72 -42.34 8.33
C MET A 15 -15.81 -43.81 7.95
N ALA A 16 -14.68 -44.47 7.91
CA ALA A 16 -14.58 -45.91 8.24
C ALA A 16 -13.28 -46.16 9.00
N TRP A 17 -13.45 -46.53 10.25
CA TRP A 17 -12.47 -47.18 11.14
C TRP A 17 -12.24 -48.61 10.68
N LEU A 18 -11.00 -49.10 10.73
CA LEU A 18 -10.74 -50.54 10.90
C LEU A 18 -9.46 -50.77 11.71
N LEU A 19 -9.72 -51.26 12.93
CA LEU A 19 -8.81 -51.92 13.85
C LEU A 19 -8.44 -53.33 13.27
N ILE A 20 -7.17 -53.75 13.32
CA ILE A 20 -6.79 -55.17 13.38
C ILE A 20 -5.72 -55.36 14.44
N LEU A 21 -6.01 -56.33 15.32
CA LEU A 21 -5.33 -56.77 16.52
C LEU A 21 -4.25 -57.82 16.20
N LEU A 22 -3.17 -57.77 16.96
CA LEU A 22 -2.31 -58.84 17.51
C LEU A 22 -2.22 -60.23 16.83
N ILE A 23 -0.97 -60.70 16.66
CA ILE A 23 -0.60 -62.06 17.12
C ILE A 23 0.87 -62.06 17.61
N LEU A 24 1.04 -62.44 18.89
CA LEU A 24 2.25 -62.85 19.56
C LEU A 24 2.52 -64.30 19.22
N THR A 25 3.75 -64.66 18.88
CA THR A 25 4.30 -66.04 19.22
C THR A 25 5.80 -65.91 19.47
N GLY A 26 6.16 -66.24 20.67
CA GLY A 26 7.52 -66.44 21.11
C GLY A 26 8.05 -67.83 20.74
N CYS A 27 9.35 -68.02 20.71
CA CYS A 27 10.02 -69.23 21.06
C CYS A 27 11.45 -68.97 21.53
N ALA A 28 11.82 -69.70 22.54
CA ALA A 28 12.96 -69.60 23.41
C ALA A 28 14.22 -70.35 22.92
N SER A 29 15.32 -69.90 23.54
CA SER A 29 16.49 -70.66 23.97
C SER A 29 17.44 -71.28 22.93
N THR A 30 18.70 -70.88 23.00
CA THR A 30 19.75 -71.73 23.68
C THR A 30 21.09 -71.00 23.70
N GLN A 31 21.68 -71.01 24.87
CA GLN A 31 23.05 -70.58 25.13
C GLN A 31 23.97 -71.79 24.93
N PRO A 32 25.25 -71.69 24.50
CA PRO A 32 26.37 -72.19 25.20
C PRO A 32 27.50 -71.24 25.44
N ALA A 33 28.10 -71.31 26.62
CA ALA A 33 29.34 -70.64 27.06
C ALA A 33 30.56 -71.59 26.76
N PRO A 34 31.77 -71.18 27.19
CA PRO A 34 32.64 -70.09 26.71
C PRO A 34 33.94 -70.65 26.14
N ALA A 35 34.67 -69.88 25.35
CA ALA A 35 36.08 -70.19 25.03
C ALA A 35 36.91 -68.93 25.21
N ASP A 36 37.86 -69.07 26.08
CA ASP A 36 38.97 -68.18 26.42
C ASP A 36 39.90 -67.98 25.22
N SER A 37 40.20 -66.69 24.91
CA SER A 37 41.42 -66.32 24.17
C SER A 37 41.77 -64.84 24.43
N THR A 38 42.79 -64.72 25.24
CA THR A 38 43.59 -63.52 25.43
C THR A 38 44.11 -62.92 24.10
N GLN A 39 43.79 -61.67 23.80
CA GLN A 39 44.59 -60.82 22.93
C GLN A 39 44.58 -59.37 23.36
N PRO A 40 45.61 -58.54 23.01
CA PRO A 40 46.07 -57.41 23.76
C PRO A 40 45.26 -56.14 23.54
N GLU A 41 45.22 -55.35 24.58
CA GLU A 41 44.55 -53.97 24.61
C GLU A 41 45.16 -53.06 23.59
N THR A 42 44.33 -52.57 22.67
CA THR A 42 44.59 -51.39 21.83
C THR A 42 44.09 -50.14 22.58
N PRO A 43 44.84 -49.05 22.57
CA PRO A 43 44.42 -47.84 23.30
C PRO A 43 43.11 -47.30 22.78
N MET A 44 42.16 -47.03 23.67
CA MET A 44 40.92 -46.33 23.38
C MET A 44 41.25 -44.92 22.81
N ALA A 45 40.81 -44.72 21.55
CA ALA A 45 40.71 -43.36 21.00
C ALA A 45 39.73 -42.57 21.87
N GLN A 46 40.13 -41.39 22.36
CA GLN A 46 39.23 -40.42 22.93
C GLN A 46 38.23 -40.04 21.84
N GLU A 47 36.96 -40.32 22.07
CA GLU A 47 35.88 -39.71 21.31
C GLU A 47 35.88 -38.21 21.62
N ASP A 48 36.18 -37.40 20.62
CA ASP A 48 35.93 -35.97 20.66
C ASP A 48 34.45 -35.74 21.02
N PRO A 49 34.15 -34.75 21.87
CA PRO A 49 32.75 -34.40 22.13
C PRO A 49 32.10 -34.02 20.81
N LEU A 50 31.00 -34.68 20.48
CA LEU A 50 30.14 -34.28 19.37
C LEU A 50 29.87 -32.78 19.51
N GLU A 51 30.34 -31.99 18.57
CA GLU A 51 29.92 -30.59 18.44
C GLU A 51 28.39 -30.62 18.44
N GLU A 52 27.82 -30.08 19.50
CA GLU A 52 26.38 -29.81 19.61
C GLU A 52 26.04 -28.86 18.46
N VAL A 53 25.48 -29.41 17.39
CA VAL A 53 24.95 -28.59 16.28
C VAL A 53 23.91 -27.74 16.92
N ALA A 54 24.24 -26.44 17.11
CA ALA A 54 23.32 -25.45 17.62
C ALA A 54 22.07 -25.54 16.75
N GLU A 55 20.94 -25.88 17.36
CA GLU A 55 19.64 -25.71 16.71
C GLU A 55 19.56 -24.28 16.18
N PRO A 56 19.09 -24.08 14.94
CA PRO A 56 18.94 -22.71 14.42
C PRO A 56 18.08 -21.95 15.44
N GLN A 57 18.64 -20.93 16.05
CA GLN A 57 17.87 -19.99 16.86
C GLN A 57 16.81 -19.45 15.89
N ILE A 58 15.57 -19.86 16.08
CA ILE A 58 14.42 -19.21 15.45
C ILE A 58 14.45 -17.82 16.07
N ASP A 59 14.90 -16.82 15.30
CA ASP A 59 14.84 -15.43 15.72
C ASP A 59 13.42 -15.15 16.18
N ALA A 60 13.27 -14.63 17.39
CA ALA A 60 11.97 -14.29 17.94
C ALA A 60 11.28 -13.36 16.93
N GLY A 61 10.07 -13.73 16.54
CA GLY A 61 9.28 -13.04 15.53
C GLY A 61 7.82 -12.99 15.93
N LYS A 62 7.08 -12.15 15.28
CA LYS A 62 5.64 -11.98 15.47
C LYS A 62 4.87 -12.44 14.24
N TRP A 63 3.71 -13.06 14.47
CA TRP A 63 2.80 -13.42 13.40
C TRP A 63 1.97 -12.21 12.99
N ILE A 64 1.95 -11.91 11.71
CA ILE A 64 1.18 -10.81 11.14
C ILE A 64 0.30 -11.35 10.02
N THR A 65 -0.99 -11.01 10.07
CA THR A 65 -1.94 -11.29 9.00
C THR A 65 -1.86 -10.20 7.93
N ASP A 66 -1.56 -10.56 6.70
CA ASP A 66 -1.48 -9.60 5.59
C ASP A 66 -2.84 -9.31 4.93
N ALA A 67 -2.87 -8.41 3.95
CA ALA A 67 -4.10 -7.97 3.29
C ALA A 67 -4.86 -9.07 2.54
N VAL A 68 -4.21 -10.22 2.24
CA VAL A 68 -4.87 -11.38 1.62
C VAL A 68 -5.11 -12.53 2.60
N GLY A 69 -4.95 -12.27 3.91
CA GLY A 69 -5.27 -13.20 4.99
C GLY A 69 -4.20 -14.25 5.25
N ARG A 70 -2.96 -14.07 4.79
CA ARG A 70 -1.86 -14.98 5.10
C ARG A 70 -1.24 -14.60 6.45
N GLU A 71 -0.97 -15.62 7.27
CA GLU A 71 -0.19 -15.50 8.50
C GLU A 71 1.30 -15.58 8.15
N VAL A 72 2.05 -14.52 8.39
CA VAL A 72 3.48 -14.42 8.07
C VAL A 72 4.28 -14.16 9.35
N LEU A 73 5.30 -14.99 9.60
CA LEU A 73 6.23 -14.76 10.70
C LEU A 73 7.24 -13.70 10.30
N VAL A 74 7.14 -12.53 10.92
CA VAL A 74 7.99 -11.36 10.67
C VAL A 74 9.01 -11.24 11.80
N PRO A 75 10.32 -11.06 11.53
CA PRO A 75 11.33 -10.85 12.56
C PRO A 75 11.00 -9.67 13.48
N ASP A 76 11.31 -9.78 14.77
CA ASP A 76 11.08 -8.69 15.75
C ASP A 76 11.85 -7.41 15.41
N LYS A 77 12.98 -7.54 14.73
CA LYS A 77 13.85 -6.42 14.36
C LYS A 77 14.01 -6.37 12.84
N ILE A 78 13.46 -5.34 12.22
CA ILE A 78 13.65 -5.04 10.81
C ILE A 78 14.72 -3.94 10.68
N GLN A 79 15.82 -4.26 10.01
CA GLN A 79 16.91 -3.33 9.70
C GLN A 79 16.96 -3.02 8.18
N ARG A 80 16.44 -3.93 7.36
CA ARG A 80 16.47 -3.84 5.90
C ARG A 80 15.10 -4.23 5.36
N VAL A 81 14.41 -3.27 4.74
CA VAL A 81 13.08 -3.51 4.19
C VAL A 81 13.05 -3.22 2.69
N ALA A 82 12.47 -4.13 1.93
CA ALA A 82 12.22 -3.90 0.50
C ALA A 82 10.76 -3.49 0.28
N CYS A 83 10.55 -2.27 -0.17
CA CYS A 83 9.22 -1.70 -0.44
C CYS A 83 8.92 -1.82 -1.94
N LEU A 84 8.43 -2.96 -2.42
CA LEU A 84 8.15 -3.19 -3.85
C LEU A 84 6.79 -2.63 -4.30
N TYR A 85 6.07 -1.97 -3.40
CA TYR A 85 4.88 -1.18 -3.66
C TYR A 85 5.09 0.26 -3.18
N ALA A 86 4.72 1.25 -3.99
CA ALA A 86 5.04 2.66 -3.71
C ALA A 86 4.50 3.12 -2.34
N PHE A 87 3.26 2.76 -2.01
CA PHE A 87 2.65 3.12 -0.73
C PHE A 87 3.49 2.68 0.47
N SER A 88 4.02 1.45 0.45
CA SER A 88 4.84 0.97 1.57
C SER A 88 6.13 1.77 1.74
N GLY A 89 6.75 2.24 0.65
CA GLY A 89 7.93 3.10 0.73
C GLY A 89 7.63 4.47 1.35
N TYR A 90 6.52 5.09 0.99
CA TYR A 90 6.07 6.32 1.64
C TYR A 90 5.69 6.09 3.10
N ALA A 91 4.95 5.00 3.40
CA ALA A 91 4.52 4.68 4.75
C ALA A 91 5.70 4.40 5.68
N VAL A 92 6.67 3.59 5.26
CA VAL A 92 7.89 3.31 6.03
C VAL A 92 8.69 4.60 6.29
N THR A 93 8.79 5.50 5.30
CA THR A 93 9.42 6.81 5.47
C THR A 93 8.67 7.67 6.49
N LEU A 94 7.34 7.75 6.36
CA LEU A 94 6.45 8.50 7.24
C LEU A 94 6.50 8.01 8.70
N LEU A 95 6.68 6.70 8.89
CA LEU A 95 6.82 6.08 10.21
C LEU A 95 8.24 6.21 10.81
N GLY A 96 9.16 6.90 10.14
CA GLY A 96 10.49 7.22 10.65
C GLY A 96 11.56 6.16 10.39
N ASP A 97 11.31 5.19 9.50
CA ASP A 97 12.23 4.11 9.13
C ASP A 97 12.68 4.17 7.67
N GLY A 98 12.62 5.35 7.06
CA GLY A 98 12.99 5.54 5.65
C GLY A 98 14.42 5.13 5.31
N ASP A 99 15.35 5.24 6.25
CA ASP A 99 16.76 4.85 6.13
C ASP A 99 16.97 3.32 6.06
N LYS A 100 15.98 2.53 6.49
CA LYS A 100 15.99 1.06 6.40
C LYS A 100 15.56 0.52 5.03
N ILE A 101 15.04 1.38 4.15
CA ILE A 101 14.60 0.97 2.81
C ILE A 101 15.81 0.60 1.97
N VAL A 102 15.84 -0.62 1.44
CA VAL A 102 16.91 -1.12 0.56
C VAL A 102 16.47 -1.33 -0.88
N ALA A 103 15.17 -1.35 -1.12
CA ALA A 103 14.59 -1.48 -2.46
C ALA A 103 13.26 -0.73 -2.55
N THR A 104 12.97 -0.15 -3.73
CA THR A 104 11.74 0.59 -3.99
C THR A 104 11.35 0.53 -5.47
N PRO A 105 10.08 0.81 -5.85
CA PRO A 105 9.75 1.07 -7.25
C PRO A 105 10.43 2.34 -7.76
N GLY A 106 10.88 2.35 -9.01
CA GLY A 106 11.54 3.50 -9.63
C GLY A 106 10.72 4.81 -9.62
N GLY A 107 9.39 4.69 -9.38
CA GLY A 107 8.51 5.85 -9.24
C GLY A 107 8.86 6.77 -8.07
N LEU A 108 9.30 6.21 -6.93
CA LEU A 108 9.65 6.99 -5.74
C LEU A 108 10.90 7.85 -5.96
N LYS A 109 11.87 7.35 -6.71
CA LYS A 109 13.11 8.09 -7.02
C LYS A 109 12.90 9.37 -7.84
N ARG A 110 11.71 9.57 -8.39
CA ARG A 110 11.35 10.79 -9.13
C ARG A 110 10.74 11.87 -8.24
N ASP A 111 10.39 11.54 -7.02
CA ASP A 111 9.80 12.47 -6.06
C ASP A 111 10.95 13.18 -5.33
N ARG A 112 11.38 14.34 -5.85
CA ARG A 112 12.55 15.08 -5.35
C ARG A 112 12.40 15.51 -3.90
N LEU A 113 11.17 15.82 -3.46
CA LEU A 113 10.94 16.14 -2.05
C LEU A 113 11.11 14.90 -1.18
N LEU A 114 10.74 13.70 -1.66
CA LEU A 114 11.04 12.46 -0.94
C LEU A 114 12.56 12.27 -0.77
N ALA A 115 13.35 12.58 -1.80
CA ALA A 115 14.81 12.51 -1.70
C ALA A 115 15.39 13.54 -0.71
N MET A 116 14.76 14.70 -0.55
CA MET A 116 15.15 15.67 0.50
C MET A 116 14.81 15.16 1.90
N VAL A 117 13.64 14.55 2.08
CA VAL A 117 13.18 13.97 3.37
C VAL A 117 13.94 12.71 3.72
N ASN A 118 14.18 11.85 2.75
CA ASN A 118 14.92 10.59 2.87
C ASN A 118 15.99 10.48 1.79
N PRO A 119 17.18 11.05 1.98
CA PRO A 119 18.25 11.03 0.98
C PRO A 119 18.70 9.61 0.58
N ALA A 120 18.56 8.63 1.48
CA ALA A 120 18.91 7.24 1.19
C ALA A 120 18.14 6.66 0.01
N ILE A 121 16.94 7.21 -0.32
CA ILE A 121 16.08 6.70 -1.39
C ILE A 121 16.73 6.78 -2.79
N GLU A 122 17.68 7.69 -2.99
CA GLU A 122 18.38 7.86 -4.27
C GLU A 122 19.30 6.67 -4.58
N GLU A 123 19.84 6.02 -3.56
CA GLU A 123 20.82 4.92 -3.70
C GLU A 123 20.18 3.53 -3.65
N VAL A 124 18.89 3.41 -3.28
CA VAL A 124 18.24 2.09 -3.16
C VAL A 124 18.04 1.43 -4.52
N SER A 125 18.04 0.10 -4.53
CA SER A 125 17.79 -0.70 -5.74
C SER A 125 16.33 -0.65 -6.20
N VAL A 126 16.11 -0.98 -7.49
CA VAL A 126 14.79 -1.06 -8.13
C VAL A 126 14.59 -2.47 -8.70
N PRO A 127 14.47 -3.51 -7.86
CA PRO A 127 14.41 -4.90 -8.32
C PRO A 127 13.07 -5.28 -8.98
N ARG A 128 12.10 -4.35 -9.08
CA ARG A 128 10.82 -4.58 -9.75
C ARG A 128 10.63 -3.62 -10.91
N ALA A 129 10.48 -4.19 -12.12
CA ALA A 129 10.23 -3.43 -13.34
C ALA A 129 9.18 -4.13 -14.21
N GLY A 130 8.23 -3.38 -14.78
CA GLY A 130 7.20 -3.93 -15.67
C GLY A 130 6.33 -5.03 -15.03
N GLY A 131 6.14 -4.98 -13.71
CA GLY A 131 5.37 -5.99 -12.95
C GLY A 131 6.20 -7.20 -12.49
N THR A 132 7.41 -7.39 -13.01
CA THR A 132 8.27 -8.54 -12.71
C THR A 132 9.32 -8.20 -11.65
N ILE A 133 9.53 -9.12 -10.69
CA ILE A 133 10.55 -9.00 -9.64
C ILE A 133 11.82 -9.71 -10.07
N ASN A 134 12.96 -9.02 -9.97
CA ASN A 134 14.29 -9.59 -10.09
C ASN A 134 14.70 -10.18 -8.74
N VAL A 135 14.48 -11.48 -8.58
CA VAL A 135 14.73 -12.21 -7.32
C VAL A 135 16.22 -12.26 -6.96
N GLU A 136 17.11 -12.35 -7.95
CA GLU A 136 18.56 -12.38 -7.69
C GLU A 136 19.02 -11.04 -7.07
N GLU A 137 18.55 -9.93 -7.61
CA GLU A 137 18.83 -8.61 -7.07
C GLU A 137 18.24 -8.46 -5.66
N LEU A 138 16.99 -8.89 -5.47
CA LEU A 138 16.32 -8.84 -4.16
C LEU A 138 17.08 -9.66 -3.11
N LEU A 139 17.51 -10.88 -3.43
CA LEU A 139 18.30 -11.73 -2.53
C LEU A 139 19.65 -11.10 -2.18
N ASN A 140 20.31 -10.44 -3.13
CA ASN A 140 21.57 -9.75 -2.88
C ASN A 140 21.43 -8.58 -1.91
N LEU A 141 20.25 -7.95 -1.85
CA LEU A 141 19.93 -6.88 -0.90
C LEU A 141 19.72 -7.38 0.52
N LYS A 142 19.45 -8.68 0.72
CA LYS A 142 19.22 -9.32 2.01
C LYS A 142 18.21 -8.55 2.87
N PRO A 143 16.99 -8.29 2.38
CA PRO A 143 15.98 -7.65 3.21
C PRO A 143 15.47 -8.61 4.28
N ASP A 144 15.15 -8.09 5.45
CA ASP A 144 14.50 -8.84 6.55
C ASP A 144 13.00 -9.00 6.30
N LEU A 145 12.43 -8.07 5.52
CA LEU A 145 11.00 -8.02 5.18
C LEU A 145 10.81 -7.40 3.79
N VAL A 146 9.80 -7.89 3.06
CA VAL A 146 9.39 -7.33 1.76
C VAL A 146 7.91 -6.93 1.81
N PHE A 147 7.55 -5.76 1.32
CA PHE A 147 6.17 -5.35 1.05
C PHE A 147 5.89 -5.44 -0.44
N VAL A 148 4.81 -6.11 -0.81
CA VAL A 148 4.34 -6.25 -2.20
C VAL A 148 2.91 -5.76 -2.33
N SER A 149 2.46 -5.42 -3.55
CA SER A 149 1.08 -5.02 -3.80
C SER A 149 0.17 -6.22 -4.09
N ILE A 150 -1.15 -5.99 -4.02
CA ILE A 150 -2.17 -6.97 -4.42
C ILE A 150 -2.01 -7.43 -5.88
N GLU A 151 -1.54 -6.55 -6.79
CA GLU A 151 -1.30 -6.95 -8.18
C GLU A 151 -0.16 -7.97 -8.28
N THR A 152 0.85 -7.87 -7.39
CA THR A 152 1.90 -8.88 -7.30
C THR A 152 1.33 -10.20 -6.76
N ALA A 153 0.47 -10.12 -5.74
CA ALA A 153 -0.18 -11.28 -5.14
C ALA A 153 -1.17 -11.98 -6.10
N ALA A 154 -1.71 -11.28 -7.09
CA ALA A 154 -2.59 -11.82 -8.12
C ALA A 154 -1.84 -12.54 -9.26
N ASP A 155 -0.51 -12.45 -9.34
CA ASP A 155 0.31 -13.20 -10.30
C ASP A 155 0.98 -14.39 -9.61
N ASP A 156 0.45 -15.58 -9.82
CA ASP A 156 0.94 -16.83 -9.23
C ASP A 156 2.45 -17.03 -9.47
N ARG A 157 2.99 -16.57 -10.59
CA ARG A 157 4.42 -16.72 -10.91
C ARG A 157 5.29 -15.81 -10.05
N GLU A 158 4.82 -14.60 -9.78
CA GLU A 158 5.54 -13.66 -8.90
C GLU A 158 5.45 -14.14 -7.45
N MET A 159 4.29 -14.67 -7.01
CA MET A 159 4.14 -15.29 -5.69
C MET A 159 5.06 -16.50 -5.52
N ASP A 160 5.08 -17.43 -6.50
CA ASP A 160 5.99 -18.59 -6.50
C ASP A 160 7.48 -18.17 -6.40
N LYS A 161 7.86 -17.05 -7.02
CA LYS A 161 9.22 -16.52 -6.92
C LYS A 161 9.49 -16.01 -5.50
N MET A 162 8.56 -15.25 -4.93
CA MET A 162 8.69 -14.71 -3.58
C MET A 162 8.80 -15.83 -2.54
N ASP A 163 7.92 -16.84 -2.61
CA ASP A 163 7.94 -17.98 -1.70
C ASP A 163 9.29 -18.73 -1.73
N LYS A 164 9.89 -18.88 -2.91
CA LYS A 164 11.21 -19.53 -3.08
C LYS A 164 12.37 -18.72 -2.51
N THR A 165 12.20 -17.43 -2.23
CA THR A 165 13.27 -16.64 -1.59
C THR A 165 13.49 -17.01 -0.14
N GLY A 166 12.46 -17.51 0.55
CA GLY A 166 12.44 -17.70 2.00
C GLY A 166 12.42 -16.40 2.80
N ILE A 167 12.36 -15.22 2.14
CA ILE A 167 12.27 -13.93 2.82
C ILE A 167 10.80 -13.67 3.20
N PRO A 168 10.49 -13.28 4.45
CA PRO A 168 9.14 -12.90 4.83
C PRO A 168 8.63 -11.75 3.94
N PHE A 169 7.42 -11.90 3.41
CA PHE A 169 6.81 -10.81 2.66
C PHE A 169 5.32 -10.66 2.97
N LEU A 170 4.86 -9.42 2.95
CA LEU A 170 3.53 -9.00 3.32
C LEU A 170 2.85 -8.32 2.14
N VAL A 171 1.61 -8.70 1.86
CA VAL A 171 0.79 -8.07 0.82
C VAL A 171 0.08 -6.86 1.40
N VAL A 172 0.20 -5.74 0.71
CA VAL A 172 -0.47 -4.48 1.02
C VAL A 172 -1.56 -4.24 -0.01
N ASP A 173 -2.78 -4.00 0.44
CA ASP A 173 -3.94 -3.68 -0.40
C ASP A 173 -4.92 -2.78 0.36
N PHE A 174 -5.48 -1.80 -0.34
CA PHE A 174 -6.54 -0.97 0.18
C PHE A 174 -7.36 -0.35 -0.96
N THR A 175 -8.65 -0.23 -0.73
CA THR A 175 -9.60 0.40 -1.65
C THR A 175 -10.32 1.58 -1.03
N SER A 176 -10.26 1.70 0.30
CA SER A 176 -10.92 2.73 1.09
C SER A 176 -9.92 3.49 1.97
N ILE A 177 -10.35 4.61 2.54
CA ILE A 177 -9.57 5.35 3.55
C ILE A 177 -9.40 4.50 4.82
N GLU A 178 -10.44 3.78 5.23
CA GLU A 178 -10.38 2.87 6.38
C GLU A 178 -9.31 1.79 6.16
N ASP A 179 -9.31 1.15 4.99
CA ASP A 179 -8.27 0.18 4.63
C ASP A 179 -6.89 0.82 4.58
N GLN A 180 -6.77 2.04 4.04
CA GLN A 180 -5.48 2.76 3.99
C GLN A 180 -4.93 2.99 5.40
N MET A 181 -5.77 3.45 6.34
CA MET A 181 -5.40 3.63 7.75
C MET A 181 -5.05 2.28 8.41
N ALA A 182 -5.80 1.21 8.11
CA ALA A 182 -5.48 -0.14 8.58
C ALA A 182 -4.12 -0.63 8.06
N ASN A 183 -3.78 -0.33 6.80
CA ASN A 183 -2.47 -0.67 6.25
C ASN A 183 -1.31 0.16 6.86
N ILE A 184 -1.54 1.41 7.24
CA ILE A 184 -0.55 2.18 8.03
C ILE A 184 -0.32 1.52 9.40
N ALA A 185 -1.40 1.10 10.09
CA ALA A 185 -1.29 0.38 11.37
C ALA A 185 -0.55 -0.95 11.21
N PHE A 186 -0.88 -1.72 10.20
CA PHE A 186 -0.27 -2.99 9.83
C PHE A 186 1.23 -2.86 9.50
N ILE A 187 1.61 -1.87 8.67
CA ILE A 187 3.02 -1.58 8.38
C ILE A 187 3.75 -1.12 9.66
N GLY A 188 3.11 -0.29 10.48
CA GLY A 188 3.63 0.13 11.77
C GLY A 188 3.87 -1.05 12.72
N GLU A 189 2.96 -2.01 12.77
CA GLU A 189 3.14 -3.25 13.52
C GLU A 189 4.33 -4.04 12.97
N ALA A 190 4.41 -4.25 11.66
CA ALA A 190 5.50 -4.98 11.02
C ALA A 190 6.87 -4.34 11.30
N MET A 191 6.96 -3.03 11.23
CA MET A 191 8.20 -2.26 11.44
C MET A 191 8.50 -1.97 12.93
N GLY A 192 7.59 -2.28 13.86
CA GLY A 192 7.72 -1.91 15.28
C GLY A 192 7.49 -0.42 15.57
N ARG A 193 6.69 0.25 14.70
CA ARG A 193 6.33 1.68 14.74
C ARG A 193 4.85 1.90 15.05
N ILE A 194 4.35 1.18 16.04
CA ILE A 194 2.91 1.18 16.39
C ILE A 194 2.45 2.58 16.83
N GLN A 195 3.28 3.29 17.63
CA GLN A 195 2.91 4.60 18.15
C GLN A 195 2.85 5.66 17.04
N GLU A 196 3.82 5.64 16.13
CA GLU A 196 3.87 6.54 14.98
C GLU A 196 2.67 6.30 14.05
N ALA A 197 2.33 5.04 13.79
CA ALA A 197 1.16 4.68 12.99
C ALA A 197 -0.15 5.12 13.64
N GLN A 198 -0.30 4.96 14.96
CA GLN A 198 -1.46 5.43 15.71
C GLN A 198 -1.57 6.96 15.68
N ALA A 199 -0.45 7.68 15.85
CA ALA A 199 -0.43 9.14 15.78
C ALA A 199 -0.85 9.65 14.41
N PHE A 200 -0.34 9.03 13.33
CA PHE A 200 -0.74 9.39 11.98
C PHE A 200 -2.23 9.10 11.70
N ASN A 201 -2.72 7.94 12.08
CA ASN A 201 -4.12 7.59 11.90
C ASN A 201 -5.06 8.50 12.73
N ALA A 202 -4.66 8.90 13.93
CA ALA A 202 -5.41 9.87 14.73
C ALA A 202 -5.46 11.26 14.05
N TYR A 203 -4.35 11.72 13.47
CA TYR A 203 -4.31 12.94 12.67
C TYR A 203 -5.22 12.82 11.45
N TYR A 204 -5.13 11.72 10.70
CA TYR A 204 -5.95 11.48 9.51
C TYR A 204 -7.45 11.57 9.86
N GLN A 205 -7.87 10.88 10.92
CA GLN A 205 -9.26 10.92 11.39
C GLN A 205 -9.67 12.34 11.81
N SER A 206 -8.79 13.07 12.50
CA SER A 206 -9.09 14.45 12.92
C SER A 206 -9.30 15.41 11.75
N VAL A 207 -8.57 15.19 10.64
CA VAL A 207 -8.79 15.96 9.40
C VAL A 207 -10.15 15.64 8.79
N ILE A 208 -10.54 14.37 8.75
CA ILE A 208 -11.85 13.95 8.25
C ILE A 208 -12.96 14.59 9.09
N ASP A 209 -12.91 14.43 10.41
CA ASP A 209 -13.91 14.94 11.34
C ASP A 209 -14.06 16.47 11.25
N ARG A 210 -12.93 17.19 11.13
CA ARG A 210 -12.90 18.63 10.96
C ARG A 210 -13.58 19.09 9.68
N VAL A 211 -13.24 18.46 8.55
CA VAL A 211 -13.79 18.85 7.24
C VAL A 211 -15.27 18.49 7.14
N GLU A 212 -15.65 17.28 7.57
CA GLU A 212 -17.06 16.87 7.60
C GLU A 212 -17.89 17.74 8.55
N GLY A 213 -17.34 18.14 9.71
CA GLY A 213 -17.98 19.03 10.65
C GLY A 213 -18.29 20.40 10.06
N VAL A 214 -17.36 20.99 9.33
CA VAL A 214 -17.57 22.28 8.62
C VAL A 214 -18.60 22.11 7.50
N LEU A 215 -18.50 21.03 6.72
CA LEU A 215 -19.37 20.79 5.56
C LEU A 215 -20.74 20.22 5.91
N ALA A 216 -21.02 19.89 7.17
CA ALA A 216 -22.33 19.42 7.63
C ALA A 216 -23.47 20.42 7.32
N GLN A 217 -23.16 21.71 7.22
CA GLN A 217 -24.09 22.76 6.83
C GLN A 217 -24.37 22.85 5.32
N VAL A 218 -23.59 22.15 4.46
CA VAL A 218 -23.74 22.15 3.00
C VAL A 218 -24.51 20.91 2.57
N PRO A 219 -25.78 21.04 2.18
CA PRO A 219 -26.58 19.93 1.67
C PRO A 219 -25.91 19.27 0.46
N MET A 220 -26.09 17.97 0.30
CA MET A 220 -25.49 17.23 -0.83
C MET A 220 -25.85 17.81 -2.20
N GLY A 221 -27.06 18.35 -2.37
CA GLY A 221 -27.51 18.97 -3.62
C GLY A 221 -26.87 20.31 -3.93
N ASP A 222 -26.29 20.97 -2.91
CA ASP A 222 -25.63 22.28 -3.03
C ASP A 222 -24.09 22.15 -3.08
N ARG A 223 -23.59 20.93 -3.06
CA ARG A 223 -22.15 20.69 -3.16
C ARG A 223 -21.63 20.97 -4.56
N VAL A 224 -20.43 21.56 -4.63
CA VAL A 224 -19.73 21.88 -5.88
C VAL A 224 -19.58 20.62 -6.74
N THR A 225 -20.02 20.70 -7.99
CA THR A 225 -19.86 19.60 -8.94
C THR A 225 -18.42 19.54 -9.44
N VAL A 226 -17.79 18.35 -9.29
CA VAL A 226 -16.37 18.16 -9.58
C VAL A 226 -16.19 16.99 -10.54
N TYR A 227 -15.31 17.16 -11.51
CA TYR A 227 -14.73 16.04 -12.26
C TYR A 227 -13.28 15.82 -11.81
N HIS A 228 -12.98 14.64 -11.27
CA HIS A 228 -11.62 14.26 -10.88
C HIS A 228 -10.94 13.47 -11.99
N SER A 229 -9.87 14.02 -12.56
CA SER A 229 -9.07 13.45 -13.65
C SER A 229 -7.79 12.83 -13.10
N ILE A 230 -7.57 11.53 -13.32
CA ILE A 230 -6.46 10.77 -12.77
C ILE A 230 -5.49 10.35 -13.88
N ASN A 231 -4.30 10.89 -13.90
CA ASN A 231 -3.22 10.63 -14.86
C ASN A 231 -3.55 10.98 -16.34
N GLU A 232 -4.78 10.85 -16.77
CA GLU A 232 -5.24 11.09 -18.15
C GLU A 232 -6.55 11.90 -18.10
N ALA A 233 -6.75 12.81 -19.05
CA ALA A 233 -7.87 13.77 -18.99
C ALA A 233 -9.27 13.12 -18.86
N THR A 234 -9.47 11.96 -19.45
CA THR A 234 -10.74 11.22 -19.43
C THR A 234 -10.76 10.07 -18.42
N ARG A 235 -9.64 9.77 -17.76
CA ARG A 235 -9.58 8.75 -16.72
C ARG A 235 -10.10 9.32 -15.40
N THR A 236 -10.95 8.57 -14.73
CA THR A 236 -11.59 8.98 -13.48
C THR A 236 -11.82 7.78 -12.55
N ASP A 237 -12.41 8.02 -11.40
CA ASP A 237 -12.72 7.02 -10.38
C ASP A 237 -14.16 6.56 -10.45
N ILE A 238 -14.41 5.45 -9.74
CA ILE A 238 -15.75 4.92 -9.49
C ILE A 238 -16.13 5.08 -8.02
N LYS A 239 -17.41 4.97 -7.75
CA LYS A 239 -17.94 4.89 -6.39
C LYS A 239 -17.26 3.74 -5.62
N GLY A 240 -16.84 4.04 -4.39
CA GLY A 240 -16.19 3.07 -3.51
C GLY A 240 -14.67 3.05 -3.62
N SER A 241 -14.07 3.74 -4.60
CA SER A 241 -12.61 3.92 -4.63
C SER A 241 -12.14 4.90 -3.57
N LEU A 242 -10.87 4.80 -3.17
CA LEU A 242 -10.24 5.73 -2.25
C LEU A 242 -10.40 7.19 -2.71
N SER A 243 -10.18 7.46 -4.00
CA SER A 243 -10.28 8.81 -4.54
C SER A 243 -11.72 9.34 -4.52
N ALA A 244 -12.72 8.48 -4.75
CA ALA A 244 -14.11 8.87 -4.58
C ALA A 244 -14.47 9.21 -3.13
N GLN A 245 -13.86 8.52 -2.16
CA GLN A 245 -14.09 8.76 -0.75
C GLN A 245 -13.48 10.09 -0.29
N TRP A 246 -12.19 10.32 -0.54
CA TRP A 246 -11.56 11.55 -0.07
C TRP A 246 -12.12 12.80 -0.76
N THR A 247 -12.48 12.72 -2.07
CA THR A 247 -13.15 13.84 -2.76
C THR A 247 -14.53 14.14 -2.17
N ASN A 248 -15.30 13.11 -1.82
CA ASN A 248 -16.60 13.28 -1.15
C ASN A 248 -16.46 13.88 0.25
N ILE A 249 -15.49 13.45 1.06
CA ILE A 249 -15.17 14.03 2.37
C ILE A 249 -14.83 15.50 2.22
N ALA A 250 -14.03 15.85 1.21
CA ALA A 250 -13.68 17.24 0.89
C ALA A 250 -14.85 18.08 0.35
N GLY A 251 -16.06 17.52 0.24
CA GLY A 251 -17.27 18.22 -0.17
C GLY A 251 -17.56 18.18 -1.67
N ALA A 252 -16.81 17.46 -2.46
CA ALA A 252 -17.07 17.36 -3.89
C ALA A 252 -18.33 16.52 -4.18
N ASN A 253 -19.17 16.99 -5.08
CA ASN A 253 -20.15 16.19 -5.78
C ASN A 253 -19.52 15.70 -7.09
N ASN A 254 -18.82 14.53 -7.04
CA ASN A 254 -18.10 14.01 -8.19
C ASN A 254 -19.07 13.51 -9.25
N VAL A 255 -19.11 14.16 -10.40
CA VAL A 255 -20.04 13.90 -11.51
C VAL A 255 -19.87 12.53 -12.16
N ALA A 256 -18.72 11.88 -11.99
CA ALA A 256 -18.47 10.54 -12.52
C ALA A 256 -19.08 9.43 -11.64
N MET A 257 -19.55 9.73 -10.43
CA MET A 257 -20.09 8.72 -9.53
C MET A 257 -21.42 8.17 -10.02
N ASN A 258 -21.60 6.86 -9.94
CA ASN A 258 -22.77 6.12 -10.40
C ASN A 258 -23.02 6.24 -11.92
N GLN A 259 -22.00 6.55 -12.71
CA GLN A 259 -22.08 6.62 -14.16
C GLN A 259 -21.56 5.34 -14.79
N ASP A 260 -22.00 5.10 -16.04
CA ASP A 260 -21.50 3.99 -16.85
C ASP A 260 -20.18 4.41 -17.50
N LEU A 261 -19.06 3.92 -16.94
CA LEU A 261 -17.70 4.24 -17.38
C LEU A 261 -17.09 3.08 -18.15
N ARG A 262 -16.30 3.38 -19.17
CA ARG A 262 -15.56 2.36 -19.90
C ARG A 262 -14.42 1.81 -19.04
N PHE A 263 -14.37 0.50 -18.84
CA PHE A 263 -13.32 -0.19 -18.13
C PHE A 263 -12.30 -0.79 -19.10
N VAL A 264 -11.03 -0.36 -18.99
CA VAL A 264 -9.92 -0.82 -19.85
C VAL A 264 -8.65 -0.89 -19.00
N ASP A 265 -7.93 -2.00 -19.05
CA ASP A 265 -6.66 -2.19 -18.35
C ASP A 265 -6.71 -1.79 -16.87
N ASN A 266 -7.73 -2.26 -16.15
CA ASN A 266 -8.00 -1.94 -14.74
C ASN A 266 -8.17 -0.42 -14.45
N LYS A 267 -8.65 0.35 -15.43
CA LYS A 267 -8.88 1.80 -15.33
C LYS A 267 -10.25 2.15 -15.85
N TYR A 268 -10.83 3.20 -15.29
CA TYR A 268 -12.15 3.71 -15.69
C TYR A 268 -12.01 5.02 -16.47
N PHE A 269 -12.72 5.11 -17.59
CA PHE A 269 -12.68 6.26 -18.49
C PHE A 269 -14.10 6.75 -18.79
N ALA A 270 -14.31 8.05 -18.64
CA ALA A 270 -15.47 8.74 -19.20
C ALA A 270 -15.22 9.09 -20.67
N ALA A 271 -16.26 9.07 -21.51
CA ALA A 271 -16.14 9.68 -22.82
C ALA A 271 -16.09 11.21 -22.68
N LEU A 272 -15.40 11.91 -23.60
CA LEU A 272 -15.34 13.37 -23.56
C LEU A 272 -16.74 13.98 -23.64
N GLU A 273 -17.59 13.44 -24.51
CA GLU A 273 -18.98 13.87 -24.68
C GLU A 273 -19.77 13.75 -23.37
N GLN A 274 -19.48 12.73 -22.59
CA GLN A 274 -20.10 12.56 -21.28
C GLN A 274 -19.63 13.63 -20.29
N ILE A 275 -18.34 13.95 -20.27
CA ILE A 275 -17.79 15.02 -19.43
C ILE A 275 -18.37 16.37 -19.83
N LEU A 276 -18.50 16.64 -21.13
CA LEU A 276 -19.13 17.85 -21.65
C LEU A 276 -20.61 17.96 -21.24
N LEU A 277 -21.33 16.84 -21.17
CA LEU A 277 -22.72 16.80 -20.75
C LEU A 277 -22.88 17.02 -19.24
N TRP A 278 -21.95 16.53 -18.42
CA TRP A 278 -21.93 16.78 -16.98
C TRP A 278 -21.61 18.23 -16.64
N ASP A 279 -20.80 18.89 -17.46
CA ASP A 279 -20.35 20.29 -17.33
C ASP A 279 -19.98 20.66 -15.88
N PRO A 280 -18.96 20.03 -15.28
CA PRO A 280 -18.59 20.25 -13.87
C PRO A 280 -18.16 21.68 -13.62
N GLU A 281 -18.47 22.21 -12.41
CA GLU A 281 -18.04 23.54 -11.97
C GLU A 281 -16.54 23.64 -11.76
N VAL A 282 -15.93 22.54 -11.32
CA VAL A 282 -14.50 22.44 -11.01
C VAL A 282 -13.93 21.14 -11.58
N MET A 283 -12.72 21.22 -12.10
CA MET A 283 -11.93 20.03 -12.43
C MET A 283 -10.71 19.95 -11.50
N ILE A 284 -10.50 18.78 -10.90
CA ILE A 284 -9.31 18.46 -10.10
C ILE A 284 -8.48 17.46 -10.91
N VAL A 285 -7.21 17.73 -11.10
CA VAL A 285 -6.35 16.99 -12.04
C VAL A 285 -5.03 16.62 -11.37
N ASN A 286 -4.63 15.36 -11.46
CA ASN A 286 -3.41 14.89 -10.83
C ASN A 286 -2.11 15.25 -11.56
N GLU A 287 -2.16 15.43 -12.88
CA GLU A 287 -0.95 15.60 -13.71
C GLU A 287 -0.90 16.99 -14.37
N PRO A 288 0.24 17.70 -14.27
CA PRO A 288 0.36 19.08 -14.82
C PRO A 288 0.16 19.16 -16.33
N ASP A 289 0.66 18.18 -17.09
CA ASP A 289 0.49 18.15 -18.54
C ASP A 289 -0.97 17.96 -18.95
N VAL A 290 -1.75 17.28 -18.12
CA VAL A 290 -3.18 17.07 -18.33
C VAL A 290 -3.95 18.37 -18.05
N VAL A 291 -3.58 19.16 -17.04
CA VAL A 291 -4.14 20.51 -16.81
C VAL A 291 -3.93 21.36 -18.04
N LYS A 292 -2.68 21.43 -18.53
CA LYS A 292 -2.34 22.20 -19.73
C LYS A 292 -3.14 21.74 -20.96
N TYR A 293 -3.24 20.40 -21.15
CA TYR A 293 -4.02 19.83 -22.24
C TYR A 293 -5.50 20.26 -22.16
N ILE A 294 -6.14 20.13 -21.00
CA ILE A 294 -7.56 20.50 -20.82
C ILE A 294 -7.76 21.99 -21.10
N LEU A 295 -6.90 22.87 -20.58
CA LEU A 295 -7.03 24.31 -20.74
C LEU A 295 -6.75 24.82 -22.16
N THR A 296 -5.96 24.10 -22.97
CA THR A 296 -5.57 24.55 -24.31
C THR A 296 -6.23 23.82 -25.46
N ASN A 297 -6.85 22.64 -25.21
CA ASN A 297 -7.50 21.88 -26.26
C ASN A 297 -8.92 22.41 -26.55
N PRO A 298 -9.23 22.81 -27.79
CA PRO A 298 -10.53 23.37 -28.15
C PRO A 298 -11.74 22.48 -27.81
N GLN A 299 -11.55 21.17 -27.76
CA GLN A 299 -12.63 20.22 -27.44
C GLN A 299 -13.15 20.38 -26.00
N TRP A 300 -12.36 20.93 -25.09
CA TRP A 300 -12.70 21.16 -23.67
C TRP A 300 -13.19 22.60 -23.41
N ALA A 301 -13.04 23.50 -24.37
CA ALA A 301 -13.26 24.94 -24.21
C ALA A 301 -14.71 25.33 -23.85
N THR A 302 -15.68 24.44 -24.07
CA THR A 302 -17.09 24.70 -23.75
C THR A 302 -17.44 24.47 -22.28
N LEU A 303 -16.64 23.71 -21.54
CA LEU A 303 -16.86 23.43 -20.12
C LEU A 303 -16.81 24.71 -19.28
N GLN A 304 -17.72 24.82 -18.31
CA GLN A 304 -17.74 25.95 -17.38
C GLN A 304 -16.45 26.03 -16.54
N ALA A 305 -15.91 24.90 -16.08
CA ALA A 305 -14.64 24.85 -15.35
C ALA A 305 -13.48 25.48 -16.18
N VAL A 306 -13.42 25.17 -17.49
CA VAL A 306 -12.39 25.73 -18.38
C VAL A 306 -12.59 27.22 -18.61
N LYS A 307 -13.82 27.66 -18.91
CA LYS A 307 -14.16 29.08 -19.09
C LYS A 307 -13.86 29.93 -17.87
N GLN A 308 -14.08 29.37 -16.67
CA GLN A 308 -13.89 30.05 -15.40
C GLN A 308 -12.48 29.86 -14.81
N GLN A 309 -11.58 29.18 -15.53
CA GLN A 309 -10.22 28.83 -15.07
C GLN A 309 -10.20 28.03 -13.75
N LYS A 310 -11.22 27.19 -13.52
CA LYS A 310 -11.36 26.33 -12.34
C LYS A 310 -10.91 24.89 -12.64
N VAL A 311 -9.79 24.76 -13.31
CA VAL A 311 -9.09 23.50 -13.56
C VAL A 311 -7.83 23.51 -12.71
N TYR A 312 -7.86 22.79 -11.60
CA TYR A 312 -6.82 22.84 -10.59
C TYR A 312 -5.98 21.57 -10.63
N GLN A 313 -4.65 21.76 -10.58
CA GLN A 313 -3.72 20.67 -10.33
C GLN A 313 -3.69 20.34 -8.85
N LEU A 314 -3.78 19.05 -8.50
CA LEU A 314 -3.53 18.59 -7.14
C LEU A 314 -2.07 18.86 -6.75
N PRO A 315 -1.82 19.31 -5.52
CA PRO A 315 -0.46 19.46 -5.00
C PRO A 315 0.32 18.14 -5.00
N GLN A 316 1.63 18.26 -4.96
CA GLN A 316 2.54 17.12 -4.89
C GLN A 316 3.61 17.39 -3.82
N GLY A 317 3.63 16.54 -2.82
CA GLY A 317 4.63 16.52 -1.77
C GLY A 317 5.65 15.40 -1.97
N ILE A 318 5.88 14.59 -0.92
CA ILE A 318 6.66 13.35 -1.06
C ILE A 318 5.92 12.31 -1.90
N SER A 319 4.59 12.45 -2.01
CA SER A 319 3.72 11.64 -2.87
C SER A 319 2.77 12.54 -3.66
N ARG A 320 2.09 11.97 -4.66
CA ARG A 320 1.06 12.69 -5.41
C ARG A 320 -0.24 12.70 -4.61
N TRP A 321 -0.68 13.86 -4.16
CA TRP A 321 -1.88 13.98 -3.33
C TRP A 321 -3.11 13.39 -4.04
N GLY A 322 -3.95 12.71 -3.24
CA GLY A 322 -5.16 12.07 -3.75
C GLY A 322 -4.96 10.90 -4.72
N HIS A 323 -3.72 10.54 -5.05
CA HIS A 323 -3.44 9.33 -5.83
C HIS A 323 -3.57 8.07 -4.95
N PRO A 324 -4.09 6.93 -5.47
CA PRO A 324 -4.26 5.69 -4.69
C PRO A 324 -2.94 5.25 -4.09
N GLY A 325 -1.94 5.48 -3.96
CA GLY A 325 -0.69 5.08 -3.32
C GLY A 325 -0.05 6.20 -2.50
N ALA A 326 -0.76 7.32 -2.30
CA ALA A 326 -0.24 8.44 -1.53
C ALA A 326 -0.50 8.28 -0.03
N VAL A 327 0.40 8.83 0.79
CA VAL A 327 0.20 8.92 2.25
C VAL A 327 -0.26 10.32 2.68
N GLU A 328 -0.25 11.28 1.75
CA GLU A 328 -0.66 12.68 1.99
C GLU A 328 -2.14 12.93 1.67
N THR A 329 -2.96 11.88 1.70
CA THR A 329 -4.42 11.98 1.47
C THR A 329 -5.11 12.95 2.45
N PRO A 330 -4.73 13.06 3.76
CA PRO A 330 -5.28 14.08 4.65
C PRO A 330 -5.08 15.51 4.12
N LEU A 331 -3.92 15.81 3.57
CA LEU A 331 -3.63 17.11 2.97
C LEU A 331 -4.41 17.35 1.68
N ALA A 332 -4.66 16.29 0.88
CA ALA A 332 -5.53 16.37 -0.29
C ALA A 332 -6.97 16.75 0.10
N ILE A 333 -7.48 16.20 1.21
CA ILE A 333 -8.81 16.53 1.75
C ILE A 333 -8.87 18.01 2.14
N LEU A 334 -7.90 18.49 2.93
CA LEU A 334 -7.85 19.89 3.38
C LEU A 334 -7.75 20.87 2.22
N TRP A 335 -6.83 20.62 1.29
CA TRP A 335 -6.63 21.47 0.12
C TRP A 335 -7.89 21.54 -0.76
N THR A 336 -8.50 20.38 -1.01
CA THR A 336 -9.71 20.32 -1.84
C THR A 336 -10.87 21.01 -1.17
N ALA A 337 -11.10 20.78 0.12
CA ALA A 337 -12.15 21.46 0.87
C ALA A 337 -12.00 22.98 0.83
N LYS A 338 -10.77 23.49 1.07
CA LYS A 338 -10.49 24.95 0.98
C LYS A 338 -10.63 25.47 -0.44
N THR A 339 -10.26 24.70 -1.46
CA THR A 339 -10.39 25.08 -2.88
C THR A 339 -11.86 25.18 -3.31
N LEU A 340 -12.71 24.26 -2.86
CA LEU A 340 -14.12 24.21 -3.21
C LEU A 340 -14.97 25.19 -2.38
N TYR A 341 -14.60 25.43 -1.13
CA TYR A 341 -15.36 26.24 -0.15
C TYR A 341 -14.46 27.24 0.58
N PRO A 342 -13.81 28.17 -0.13
CA PRO A 342 -12.82 29.06 0.47
C PRO A 342 -13.38 29.89 1.64
N GLU A 343 -14.66 30.27 1.58
CA GLU A 343 -15.33 31.04 2.63
C GLU A 343 -15.57 30.24 3.92
N LEU A 344 -15.86 28.93 3.79
CA LEU A 344 -16.07 28.04 4.95
C LEU A 344 -14.77 27.65 5.65
N PHE A 345 -13.64 27.77 4.95
CA PHE A 345 -12.31 27.43 5.43
C PHE A 345 -11.39 28.66 5.44
N GLU A 346 -11.93 29.87 5.61
CA GLU A 346 -11.11 31.10 5.61
C GLU A 346 -10.04 31.10 6.71
N ASP A 347 -10.39 30.59 7.90
CA ASP A 347 -9.49 30.50 9.07
C ASP A 347 -8.43 29.41 8.95
N MET A 348 -8.48 28.56 7.94
CA MET A 348 -7.48 27.51 7.74
C MET A 348 -6.27 28.05 6.99
N ASP A 349 -5.11 28.07 7.64
CA ASP A 349 -3.83 28.30 6.96
C ASP A 349 -3.29 26.97 6.39
N LEU A 350 -3.48 26.79 5.07
CA LEU A 350 -3.07 25.56 4.41
C LEU A 350 -1.54 25.37 4.39
N LYS A 351 -0.75 26.46 4.40
CA LYS A 351 0.70 26.37 4.46
C LYS A 351 1.14 25.84 5.82
N GLU A 352 0.55 26.38 6.89
CA GLU A 352 0.82 25.90 8.25
C GLU A 352 0.41 24.42 8.42
N GLU A 353 -0.72 23.99 7.86
CA GLU A 353 -1.15 22.59 7.88
C GLU A 353 -0.13 21.67 7.19
N ILE A 354 0.40 22.06 6.02
CA ILE A 354 1.42 21.33 5.29
C ILE A 354 2.73 21.27 6.11
N GLN A 355 3.21 22.40 6.59
CA GLN A 355 4.43 22.47 7.40
C GLN A 355 4.30 21.67 8.70
N HIS A 356 3.14 21.72 9.36
CA HIS A 356 2.84 20.92 10.53
C HIS A 356 2.90 19.43 10.24
N PHE A 357 2.28 18.97 9.13
CA PHE A 357 2.33 17.58 8.70
C PHE A 357 3.76 17.09 8.51
N TYR A 358 4.56 17.84 7.75
CA TYR A 358 5.95 17.47 7.46
C TYR A 358 6.83 17.43 8.70
N ARG A 359 6.69 18.42 9.58
CA ARG A 359 7.42 18.46 10.84
C ARG A 359 7.04 17.28 11.75
N THR A 360 5.75 16.97 11.83
CA THR A 360 5.23 15.97 12.77
C THR A 360 5.53 14.54 12.31
N PHE A 361 5.33 14.24 11.03
CA PHE A 361 5.38 12.86 10.53
C PHE A 361 6.63 12.53 9.71
N LEU A 362 7.35 13.52 9.26
CA LEU A 362 8.54 13.34 8.42
C LEU A 362 9.80 13.91 9.05
N ALA A 363 9.69 14.52 10.25
CA ALA A 363 10.78 15.22 10.94
C ALA A 363 11.52 16.21 10.00
N PHE A 364 10.77 16.85 9.10
CA PHE A 364 11.29 17.73 8.06
C PHE A 364 10.65 19.11 8.15
N ASP A 365 11.48 20.15 8.40
CA ASP A 365 11.03 21.52 8.41
C ASP A 365 10.95 22.07 7.00
N LEU A 366 9.71 22.21 6.48
CA LEU A 366 9.45 22.81 5.19
C LEU A 366 9.57 24.33 5.28
N GLU A 367 10.42 24.90 4.44
CA GLU A 367 10.47 26.34 4.21
C GLU A 367 9.29 26.80 3.33
N ASP A 368 8.96 28.09 3.41
CA ASP A 368 7.82 28.67 2.67
C ASP A 368 7.91 28.44 1.16
N ASP A 369 9.11 28.57 0.58
CA ASP A 369 9.35 28.36 -0.85
C ASP A 369 9.06 26.90 -1.28
N LEU A 370 9.42 25.91 -0.47
CA LEU A 370 9.10 24.51 -0.74
C LEU A 370 7.60 24.23 -0.57
N THR A 371 6.98 24.84 0.43
CA THR A 371 5.52 24.74 0.64
C THR A 371 4.75 25.31 -0.56
N GLU A 372 5.17 26.45 -1.09
CA GLU A 372 4.61 27.01 -2.32
C GLU A 372 4.79 26.09 -3.53
N GLN A 373 5.96 25.48 -3.68
CA GLN A 373 6.22 24.54 -4.78
C GLN A 373 5.33 23.29 -4.68
N ILE A 374 5.07 22.76 -3.46
CA ILE A 374 4.10 21.68 -3.24
C ILE A 374 2.73 22.10 -3.79
N LEU A 375 2.25 23.27 -3.38
CA LEU A 375 0.94 23.80 -3.78
C LEU A 375 0.82 24.06 -5.29
N GLN A 376 1.94 24.34 -5.97
CA GLN A 376 2.01 24.57 -7.42
C GLN A 376 2.19 23.31 -8.24
N GLY A 377 2.13 22.13 -7.64
CA GLY A 377 2.24 20.84 -8.33
C GLY A 377 3.53 20.07 -8.06
N GLY A 378 4.36 20.56 -7.13
CA GLY A 378 5.48 19.85 -6.57
C GLY A 378 6.76 19.83 -7.40
N LEU A 379 7.67 18.95 -6.98
CA LEU A 379 9.04 18.83 -7.44
C LEU A 379 9.32 17.47 -8.12
N ARG A 380 8.32 16.89 -8.77
CA ARG A 380 8.48 15.57 -9.37
C ARG A 380 9.14 15.66 -10.74
N ASP A 381 10.14 14.82 -10.94
CA ASP A 381 10.78 14.69 -12.25
C ASP A 381 9.83 14.04 -13.27
N PRO A 382 9.85 14.47 -14.54
CA PRO A 382 9.01 13.89 -15.58
C PRO A 382 9.33 12.41 -15.81
N LYS A 383 8.38 11.71 -16.44
CA LYS A 383 8.53 10.29 -16.79
C LYS A 383 9.58 10.07 -17.87
#